data_c10a9ad0c4bdf1ba6e85751d4fdfaf89
#
_entry.id   c10a9ad0c4bdf1ba6e85751d4fdfaf89
#
_cell.length_a   1.000
_cell.length_b   1.000
_cell.length_c   1.000
_cell.angle_alpha   90.00
_cell.angle_beta   90.00
_cell.angle_gamma   90.00
#
_symmetry.space_group_name_H-M   'P 1'
#
loop_
_entity.id
_entity.type
_entity.pdbx_description
1 polymer ?
#
loop_
_entity_poly.entity_id
_entity_poly.type
_entity_poly.pdbx_seq_one_letter_code
_entity_poly.pdbx_strand_id
1 'polypeptide(L)'
;MSVKVFCDIADLNNIKKFNNNNFVKGFTTNPSLMRKAGAKDYESYSKQILKVCNKKPISFEVFADNPKLMIEQGIKINNWGKNVYVKVPVINSKKQFTGKVIRNLNSRNIKLNITAVYTAKQTAKILKTINKKTKVIISIF
;
A
#
# COMPACT_ATOMS: atom_id res chain seq x y z
N MET A 1 7.23 12.52 -19.44
CA MET A 1 6.78 11.70 -18.26
C MET A 1 5.70 10.75 -18.76
N SER A 2 5.83 9.43 -18.60
CA SER A 2 4.81 8.48 -19.07
C SER A 2 3.88 8.10 -17.91
N VAL A 3 2.58 8.02 -18.18
CA VAL A 3 1.57 7.52 -17.24
C VAL A 3 1.82 6.04 -16.98
N LYS A 4 1.75 5.63 -15.71
CA LYS A 4 1.81 4.23 -15.30
C LYS A 4 0.43 3.78 -14.81
N VAL A 5 -0.08 2.70 -15.39
CA VAL A 5 -1.39 2.15 -15.03
C VAL A 5 -1.22 1.12 -13.91
N PHE A 6 -1.98 1.28 -12.83
CA PHE A 6 -2.09 0.32 -11.73
C PHE A 6 -3.51 -0.24 -11.68
N CYS A 7 -3.65 -1.53 -11.36
CA CYS A 7 -4.95 -2.16 -11.18
C CYS A 7 -5.27 -2.28 -9.68
N ASP A 8 -6.45 -1.82 -9.29
CA ASP A 8 -6.97 -1.97 -7.92
C ASP A 8 -7.80 -3.25 -7.83
N ILE A 9 -7.16 -4.37 -7.57
CA ILE A 9 -7.77 -5.71 -7.57
C ILE A 9 -7.08 -6.62 -6.55
N ALA A 10 -7.82 -7.62 -6.04
CA ALA A 10 -7.29 -8.65 -5.14
C ALA A 10 -7.57 -10.09 -5.61
N ASP A 11 -8.40 -10.27 -6.64
CA ASP A 11 -8.67 -11.58 -7.20
C ASP A 11 -7.42 -12.18 -7.87
N LEU A 12 -7.06 -13.41 -7.46
CA LEU A 12 -5.83 -14.08 -7.92
C LEU A 12 -5.78 -14.32 -9.42
N ASN A 13 -6.91 -14.69 -10.04
CA ASN A 13 -6.97 -14.98 -11.46
C ASN A 13 -6.79 -13.71 -12.27
N ASN A 14 -7.42 -12.61 -11.85
CA ASN A 14 -7.28 -11.31 -12.48
C ASN A 14 -5.87 -10.75 -12.29
N ILE A 15 -5.29 -10.86 -11.09
CA ILE A 15 -3.89 -10.46 -10.85
C ILE A 15 -2.95 -11.25 -11.79
N LYS A 16 -3.10 -12.58 -11.89
CA LYS A 16 -2.30 -13.40 -12.80
C LYS A 16 -2.43 -12.95 -14.25
N LYS A 17 -3.67 -12.71 -14.71
CA LYS A 17 -3.96 -12.23 -16.07
C LYS A 17 -3.29 -10.89 -16.34
N PHE A 18 -3.49 -9.89 -15.48
CA PHE A 18 -2.97 -8.54 -15.66
C PHE A 18 -1.47 -8.42 -15.34
N ASN A 19 -0.91 -9.34 -14.56
CA ASN A 19 0.53 -9.37 -14.32
C ASN A 19 1.34 -9.62 -15.61
N ASN A 20 0.77 -10.35 -16.56
CA ASN A 20 1.38 -10.59 -17.88
C ASN A 20 1.14 -9.45 -18.88
N ASN A 21 0.29 -8.48 -18.56
CA ASN A 21 0.01 -7.34 -19.42
C ASN A 21 1.05 -6.23 -19.20
N ASN A 22 1.76 -5.86 -20.27
CA ASN A 22 2.82 -4.84 -20.22
C ASN A 22 2.31 -3.42 -19.95
N PHE A 23 1.03 -3.12 -20.14
CA PHE A 23 0.43 -1.83 -19.78
C PHE A 23 0.29 -1.68 -18.26
N VAL A 24 -0.01 -2.77 -17.55
CA VAL A 24 -0.15 -2.74 -16.10
C VAL A 24 1.22 -2.69 -15.44
N LYS A 25 1.48 -1.64 -14.70
CA LYS A 25 2.77 -1.39 -14.03
C LYS A 25 2.79 -1.74 -12.54
N GLY A 26 1.64 -2.06 -11.97
CA GLY A 26 1.53 -2.45 -10.57
C GLY A 26 0.10 -2.70 -10.15
N PHE A 27 -0.06 -3.05 -8.88
CA PHE A 27 -1.34 -3.37 -8.27
C PHE A 27 -1.52 -2.65 -6.95
N THR A 28 -2.77 -2.34 -6.63
CA THR A 28 -3.18 -1.94 -5.29
C THR A 28 -4.25 -2.87 -4.78
N THR A 29 -4.25 -3.12 -3.50
CA THR A 29 -5.27 -3.90 -2.81
C THR A 29 -5.77 -3.15 -1.59
N ASN A 30 -6.79 -3.67 -0.96
CA ASN A 30 -7.23 -3.27 0.37
C ASN A 30 -7.97 -4.43 1.06
N PRO A 31 -8.18 -4.38 2.39
CA PRO A 31 -8.82 -5.47 3.12
C PRO A 31 -10.21 -5.85 2.60
N SER A 32 -10.99 -4.88 2.11
CA SER A 32 -12.33 -5.12 1.58
C SER A 32 -12.30 -5.88 0.26
N LEU A 33 -11.41 -5.50 -0.66
CA LEU A 33 -11.21 -6.22 -1.92
C LEU A 33 -10.73 -7.65 -1.67
N MET A 34 -9.83 -7.82 -0.70
CA MET A 34 -9.32 -9.14 -0.35
C MET A 34 -10.40 -10.05 0.22
N ARG A 35 -11.27 -9.54 1.10
CA ARG A 35 -12.42 -10.30 1.61
C ARG A 35 -13.39 -10.67 0.48
N LYS A 36 -13.70 -9.75 -0.44
CA LYS A 36 -14.53 -10.02 -1.62
C LYS A 36 -13.92 -11.08 -2.52
N ALA A 37 -12.61 -11.16 -2.60
CA ALA A 37 -11.89 -12.19 -3.36
C ALA A 37 -11.76 -13.53 -2.61
N GLY A 38 -12.37 -13.67 -1.42
CA GLY A 38 -12.41 -14.92 -0.66
C GLY A 38 -11.28 -15.10 0.35
N ALA A 39 -10.51 -14.05 0.65
CA ALA A 39 -9.47 -14.13 1.67
C ALA A 39 -10.07 -14.41 3.06
N LYS A 40 -9.70 -15.55 3.65
CA LYS A 40 -10.02 -15.91 5.05
C LYS A 40 -9.01 -15.34 6.03
N ASP A 41 -7.74 -15.32 5.63
CA ASP A 41 -6.63 -14.73 6.37
C ASP A 41 -5.86 -13.76 5.47
N TYR A 42 -5.65 -12.53 5.96
CA TYR A 42 -5.08 -11.44 5.17
C TYR A 42 -3.64 -11.72 4.75
N GLU A 43 -2.81 -12.20 5.67
CA GLU A 43 -1.39 -12.48 5.41
C GLU A 43 -1.22 -13.64 4.44
N SER A 44 -1.91 -14.76 4.71
CA SER A 44 -1.84 -15.95 3.86
C SER A 44 -2.28 -15.65 2.43
N TYR A 45 -3.36 -14.88 2.27
CA TYR A 45 -3.86 -14.48 0.96
C TYR A 45 -2.90 -13.52 0.25
N SER A 46 -2.33 -12.55 0.97
CA SER A 46 -1.32 -11.65 0.43
C SER A 46 -0.09 -12.41 -0.07
N LYS A 47 0.36 -13.43 0.65
CA LYS A 47 1.46 -14.28 0.22
C LYS A 47 1.12 -15.12 -1.02
N GLN A 48 -0.15 -15.55 -1.18
CA GLN A 48 -0.60 -16.19 -2.42
C GLN A 48 -0.53 -15.21 -3.61
N ILE A 49 -0.99 -13.98 -3.43
CA ILE A 49 -0.87 -12.92 -4.44
C ILE A 49 0.60 -12.70 -4.82
N LEU A 50 1.50 -12.64 -3.85
CA LEU A 50 2.93 -12.41 -4.10
C LEU A 50 3.61 -13.56 -4.86
N LYS A 51 3.11 -14.78 -4.80
CA LYS A 51 3.59 -15.89 -5.65
C LYS A 51 3.31 -15.65 -7.13
N VAL A 52 2.19 -14.98 -7.45
CA VAL A 52 1.81 -14.65 -8.85
C VAL A 52 2.35 -13.29 -9.29
N CYS A 53 2.48 -12.33 -8.37
CA CYS A 53 2.96 -10.97 -8.62
C CYS A 53 4.22 -10.69 -7.81
N ASN A 54 5.37 -11.15 -8.28
CA ASN A 54 6.65 -11.03 -7.56
C ASN A 54 7.58 -9.93 -8.09
N LYS A 55 7.27 -9.33 -9.24
CA LYS A 55 8.11 -8.30 -9.89
C LYS A 55 7.45 -6.92 -9.90
N LYS A 56 6.16 -6.84 -10.24
CA LYS A 56 5.45 -5.56 -10.28
C LYS A 56 5.17 -5.06 -8.87
N PRO A 57 5.26 -3.75 -8.62
CA PRO A 57 4.87 -3.18 -7.32
C PRO A 57 3.43 -3.53 -6.96
N ILE A 58 3.23 -3.89 -5.72
CA ILE A 58 1.90 -4.19 -5.16
C ILE A 58 1.76 -3.59 -3.78
N SER A 59 0.59 -3.01 -3.49
CA SER A 59 0.31 -2.36 -2.21
C SER A 59 -0.63 -3.21 -1.36
N PHE A 60 -0.22 -3.45 -0.10
CA PHE A 60 -1.05 -4.06 0.94
C PHE A 60 -1.26 -3.07 2.09
N GLU A 61 -2.48 -2.95 2.57
CA GLU A 61 -2.89 -1.92 3.51
C GLU A 61 -2.80 -2.38 4.96
N VAL A 62 -2.30 -1.50 5.83
CA VAL A 62 -2.47 -1.63 7.29
C VAL A 62 -3.94 -1.36 7.64
N PHE A 63 -4.49 -2.12 8.58
CA PHE A 63 -5.90 -2.00 8.99
C PHE A 63 -6.07 -1.73 10.49
N ALA A 64 -4.98 -1.66 11.27
CA ALA A 64 -5.01 -1.13 12.61
C ALA A 64 -5.29 0.38 12.58
N ASP A 65 -5.90 0.89 13.64
CA ASP A 65 -6.22 2.31 13.79
C ASP A 65 -5.29 3.04 14.78
N ASN A 66 -4.63 2.28 15.65
CA ASN A 66 -3.64 2.79 16.59
C ASN A 66 -2.27 2.95 15.91
N PRO A 67 -1.59 4.10 16.05
CA PRO A 67 -0.31 4.35 15.40
C PRO A 67 0.79 3.31 15.66
N LYS A 68 0.88 2.79 16.89
CA LYS A 68 1.86 1.75 17.23
C LYS A 68 1.58 0.46 16.46
N LEU A 69 0.34 0.00 16.47
CA LEU A 69 -0.07 -1.20 15.74
C LEU A 69 0.03 -1.02 14.22
N MET A 70 -0.26 0.17 13.69
CA MET A 70 -0.05 0.48 12.26
C MET A 70 1.42 0.32 11.87
N ILE A 71 2.34 0.79 12.70
CA ILE A 71 3.79 0.65 12.47
C ILE A 71 4.20 -0.83 12.48
N GLU A 72 3.77 -1.58 13.49
CA GLU A 72 4.06 -3.02 13.61
C GLU A 72 3.53 -3.79 12.40
N GLN A 73 2.29 -3.54 11.99
CA GLN A 73 1.71 -4.12 10.78
C GLN A 73 2.47 -3.70 9.52
N GLY A 74 2.83 -2.45 9.40
CA GLY A 74 3.58 -1.93 8.26
C GLY A 74 4.94 -2.61 8.10
N ILE A 75 5.67 -2.81 9.19
CA ILE A 75 6.94 -3.55 9.20
C ILE A 75 6.71 -5.01 8.77
N LYS A 76 5.67 -5.66 9.32
CA LYS A 76 5.31 -7.03 8.97
C LYS A 76 4.97 -7.18 7.49
N ILE A 77 4.12 -6.29 6.96
CA ILE A 77 3.71 -6.27 5.55
C ILE A 77 4.92 -6.05 4.62
N ASN A 78 5.81 -5.12 4.96
CA ASN A 78 7.01 -4.88 4.17
C ASN A 78 7.87 -6.14 4.00
N ASN A 79 7.92 -7.00 5.02
CA ASN A 79 8.73 -8.22 5.02
C ASN A 79 8.13 -9.36 4.18
N TRP A 80 6.91 -9.21 3.65
CA TRP A 80 6.31 -10.24 2.80
C TRP A 80 6.93 -10.33 1.41
N GLY A 81 7.52 -9.23 0.89
CA GLY A 81 8.14 -9.26 -0.43
C GLY A 81 8.85 -7.96 -0.83
N LYS A 82 9.87 -8.09 -1.68
CA LYS A 82 10.70 -6.95 -2.14
C LYS A 82 9.93 -5.93 -2.99
N ASN A 83 8.83 -6.33 -3.62
CA ASN A 83 7.98 -5.49 -4.47
C ASN A 83 6.80 -4.87 -3.72
N VAL A 84 6.69 -5.10 -2.41
CA VAL A 84 5.61 -4.59 -1.57
C VAL A 84 5.76 -3.09 -1.31
N TYR A 85 4.66 -2.38 -1.39
CA TYR A 85 4.43 -1.05 -0.85
C TYR A 85 3.43 -1.15 0.30
N VAL A 86 3.80 -0.64 1.46
CA VAL A 86 2.89 -0.59 2.61
C VAL A 86 1.89 0.54 2.41
N LYS A 87 0.61 0.20 2.30
CA LYS A 87 -0.46 1.18 2.09
C LYS A 87 -0.93 1.69 3.46
N VAL A 88 -0.90 3.01 3.64
CA VAL A 88 -1.23 3.68 4.89
C VAL A 88 -2.25 4.78 4.62
N PRO A 89 -3.41 4.80 5.30
CA PRO A 89 -4.37 5.89 5.16
C PRO A 89 -3.78 7.18 5.74
N VAL A 90 -4.02 8.32 5.09
CA VAL A 90 -3.50 9.64 5.50
C VAL A 90 -4.06 10.10 6.84
N ILE A 91 -5.24 9.61 7.22
CA ILE A 91 -5.87 9.83 8.51
C ILE A 91 -6.40 8.50 9.08
N ASN A 92 -6.46 8.38 10.40
CA ASN A 92 -7.11 7.26 11.07
C ASN A 92 -8.63 7.46 11.20
N SER A 93 -9.35 6.53 11.83
CA SER A 93 -10.81 6.61 12.05
C SER A 93 -11.22 7.86 12.87
N LYS A 94 -10.33 8.35 13.71
CA LYS A 94 -10.51 9.58 14.51
C LYS A 94 -10.16 10.85 13.74
N LYS A 95 -9.98 10.78 12.42
CA LYS A 95 -9.58 11.89 11.54
C LYS A 95 -8.23 12.52 11.89
N GLN A 96 -7.37 11.81 12.60
CA GLN A 96 -6.05 12.27 12.98
C GLN A 96 -5.04 11.92 11.87
N PHE A 97 -4.15 12.86 11.52
CA PHE A 97 -3.10 12.65 10.55
C PHE A 97 -2.11 11.55 11.01
N THR A 98 -1.87 10.57 10.17
CA THR A 98 -1.00 9.42 10.45
C THR A 98 0.49 9.73 10.26
N GLY A 99 0.89 10.97 10.39
CA GLY A 99 2.26 11.45 10.13
C GLY A 99 3.35 10.72 10.92
N LYS A 100 3.09 10.33 12.19
CA LYS A 100 4.04 9.53 12.98
C LYS A 100 4.30 8.15 12.36
N VAL A 101 3.25 7.50 11.86
CA VAL A 101 3.34 6.20 11.17
C VAL A 101 4.12 6.34 9.88
N ILE A 102 3.74 7.31 9.04
CA ILE A 102 4.38 7.60 7.76
C ILE A 102 5.87 7.87 7.96
N ARG A 103 6.24 8.75 8.91
CA ARG A 103 7.64 9.08 9.18
C ARG A 103 8.43 7.87 9.66
N ASN A 104 7.89 7.08 10.58
CA ASN A 104 8.57 5.92 11.14
C ASN A 104 8.85 4.86 10.07
N LEU A 105 7.85 4.50 9.27
CA LEU A 105 8.03 3.52 8.21
C LEU A 105 8.96 4.03 7.10
N ASN A 106 8.79 5.29 6.68
CA ASN A 106 9.61 5.90 5.63
C ASN A 106 11.09 6.01 6.02
N SER A 107 11.40 6.37 7.29
CA SER A 107 12.77 6.44 7.79
C SER A 107 13.47 5.07 7.87
N ARG A 108 12.70 3.98 7.87
CA ARG A 108 13.20 2.60 7.79
C ARG A 108 13.39 2.11 6.35
N ASN A 109 13.33 3.00 5.36
CA ASN A 109 13.39 2.68 3.93
C ASN A 109 12.24 1.77 3.44
N ILE A 110 11.11 1.78 4.13
CA ILE A 110 9.91 1.06 3.73
C ILE A 110 9.18 1.88 2.67
N LYS A 111 8.93 1.27 1.51
CA LYS A 111 8.17 1.89 0.42
C LYS A 111 6.71 2.04 0.82
N LEU A 112 6.14 3.22 0.64
CA LEU A 112 4.79 3.55 1.07
C LEU A 112 3.86 3.84 -0.10
N ASN A 113 2.58 3.51 0.09
CA ASN A 113 1.46 4.06 -0.68
C ASN A 113 0.53 4.77 0.32
N ILE A 114 0.60 6.10 0.36
CA ILE A 114 -0.24 6.89 1.28
C ILE A 114 -1.57 7.15 0.60
N THR A 115 -2.63 6.59 1.16
CA THR A 115 -3.95 6.53 0.51
C THR A 115 -5.00 7.40 1.21
N ALA A 116 -6.18 7.49 0.58
CA ALA A 116 -7.30 8.31 1.02
C ALA A 116 -6.94 9.81 1.17
N VAL A 117 -6.14 10.31 0.23
CA VAL A 117 -5.77 11.72 0.19
C VAL A 117 -6.80 12.49 -0.64
N TYR A 118 -7.49 13.44 -0.03
CA TYR A 118 -8.58 14.21 -0.66
C TYR A 118 -8.24 15.69 -0.82
N THR A 119 -7.21 16.21 -0.15
CA THR A 119 -6.93 17.65 -0.15
C THR A 119 -5.46 17.95 -0.39
N ALA A 120 -5.20 19.12 -1.01
CA ALA A 120 -3.85 19.66 -1.16
C ALA A 120 -3.14 19.86 0.20
N LYS A 121 -3.89 20.20 1.25
CA LYS A 121 -3.36 20.33 2.62
C LYS A 121 -2.82 19.00 3.16
N GLN A 122 -3.51 17.90 2.91
CA GLN A 122 -3.02 16.56 3.27
C GLN A 122 -1.75 16.23 2.50
N THR A 123 -1.73 16.47 1.19
CA THR A 123 -0.54 16.26 0.34
C THR A 123 0.66 17.06 0.86
N ALA A 124 0.47 18.34 1.18
CA ALA A 124 1.53 19.18 1.73
C ALA A 124 2.08 18.65 3.07
N LYS A 125 1.22 18.15 3.96
CA LYS A 125 1.64 17.51 5.21
C LYS A 125 2.46 16.24 4.95
N ILE A 126 2.04 15.40 4.01
CA ILE A 126 2.77 14.19 3.62
C ILE A 126 4.17 14.57 3.12
N LEU A 127 4.27 15.51 2.18
CA LEU A 127 5.55 15.96 1.60
C LEU A 127 6.54 16.50 2.63
N LYS A 128 6.06 17.15 3.70
CA LYS A 128 6.87 17.57 4.85
C LYS A 128 7.28 16.44 5.79
N THR A 129 6.65 15.29 5.69
CA THR A 129 6.83 14.16 6.60
C THR A 129 7.79 13.11 6.05
N ILE A 130 7.78 12.88 4.73
CA ILE A 130 8.59 11.86 4.05
C ILE A 130 9.99 12.36 3.73
N ASN A 131 10.96 11.44 3.68
CA ASN A 131 12.26 11.70 3.08
C ASN A 131 12.20 11.46 1.55
N LYS A 132 13.13 12.07 0.80
CA LYS A 132 13.20 11.94 -0.66
C LYS A 132 13.93 10.67 -1.15
N LYS A 133 14.52 9.88 -0.25
CA LYS A 133 15.32 8.70 -0.59
C LYS A 133 14.46 7.45 -0.82
N THR A 134 13.36 7.33 -0.06
CA THR A 134 12.47 6.18 -0.09
C THR A 134 11.31 6.43 -1.06
N LYS A 135 11.00 5.44 -1.90
CA LYS A 135 9.89 5.55 -2.85
C LYS A 135 8.55 5.65 -2.12
N VAL A 136 7.75 6.63 -2.51
CA VAL A 136 6.41 6.87 -1.97
C VAL A 136 5.43 7.12 -3.12
N ILE A 137 4.27 6.51 -3.04
CA ILE A 137 3.10 6.78 -3.86
C ILE A 137 2.12 7.57 -2.99
N ILE A 138 1.54 8.64 -3.52
CA ILE A 138 0.45 9.37 -2.88
C ILE A 138 -0.80 9.14 -3.73
N SER A 139 -1.77 8.41 -3.18
CA SER A 139 -3.03 8.08 -3.86
C SER A 139 -4.08 9.14 -3.54
N ILE A 140 -4.34 9.99 -4.52
CA ILE A 140 -5.33 11.07 -4.45
C ILE A 140 -6.66 10.56 -4.97
N PHE A 141 -7.71 10.85 -4.21
CA PHE A 141 -9.10 10.47 -4.49
C PHE A 141 -9.96 11.68 -4.86
#